data_d2759b2b6d210695febc8cf66276dc9e
#
_entry.id   d2759b2b6d210695febc8cf66276dc9e
#
_cell.length_a   1.000
_cell.length_b   1.000
_cell.length_c   1.000
_cell.angle_alpha   90.00
_cell.angle_beta   90.00
_cell.angle_gamma   90.00
#
_symmetry.space_group_name_H-M   'P 1'
#
loop_
_entity.id
_entity.type
_entity.pdbx_description
1 polymer ?
#
loop_
_entity_poly.entity_id
_entity_poly.type
_entity_poly.pdbx_seq_one_letter_code
_entity_poly.pdbx_strand_id
1 'polypeptide(L)'
;MTTLAPVRSAKTVQLTTYKRDGSPVATPVSIAFDGGDRAFFRTYDQAWKARRLRRNPQVQVAPSTLLGKVTGPAIPARAILLEGEQARLAARALARRHRLLQAVLVPLAHRVRHYRTLHYELRPR
;
A
#
# COMPACT_ATOMS: atom_id res chain seq x y z
N MET A 1 -11.44 -16.52 10.08
CA MET A 1 -10.23 -16.22 9.29
C MET A 1 -10.34 -14.84 8.67
N THR A 2 -9.32 -14.01 8.85
CA THR A 2 -9.31 -12.65 8.30
C THR A 2 -9.03 -12.69 6.80
N THR A 3 -9.78 -11.92 6.01
CA THR A 3 -9.59 -11.81 4.57
C THR A 3 -9.48 -10.34 4.17
N LEU A 4 -9.05 -10.08 2.94
CA LEU A 4 -9.00 -8.74 2.37
C LEU A 4 -10.31 -8.36 1.64
N ALA A 5 -11.34 -9.21 1.72
CA ALA A 5 -12.60 -8.96 1.03
C ALA A 5 -13.20 -7.56 1.27
N PRO A 6 -13.18 -7.02 2.50
CA PRO A 6 -13.73 -5.68 2.72
C PRO A 6 -13.07 -4.56 1.93
N VAL A 7 -11.83 -4.73 1.49
CA VAL A 7 -11.12 -3.69 0.73
C VAL A 7 -10.97 -4.03 -0.75
N ARG A 8 -11.54 -5.16 -1.20
CA ARG A 8 -11.31 -5.66 -2.56
C ARG A 8 -11.77 -4.70 -3.66
N SER A 9 -12.87 -3.99 -3.45
CA SER A 9 -13.37 -3.04 -4.44
C SER A 9 -12.81 -1.64 -4.28
N ALA A 10 -12.07 -1.37 -3.22
CA ALA A 10 -11.51 -0.05 -2.98
C ALA A 10 -10.30 0.20 -3.87
N LYS A 11 -10.18 1.41 -4.41
CA LYS A 11 -8.98 1.86 -5.11
C LYS A 11 -7.95 2.44 -4.15
N THR A 12 -8.43 2.99 -3.04
CA THR A 12 -7.61 3.60 -2.00
C THR A 12 -8.00 3.02 -0.66
N VAL A 13 -7.02 2.77 0.18
CA VAL A 13 -7.24 2.34 1.55
C VAL A 13 -6.49 3.26 2.49
N GLN A 14 -7.00 3.37 3.71
CA GLN A 14 -6.23 3.98 4.78
C GLN A 14 -5.34 2.89 5.39
N LEU A 15 -4.04 3.08 5.28
CA LEU A 15 -3.06 2.16 5.83
C LEU A 15 -2.55 2.72 7.15
N THR A 16 -2.72 1.95 8.22
CA THR A 16 -2.20 2.31 9.53
C THR A 16 -0.94 1.53 9.81
N THR A 17 0.15 2.25 10.03
CA THR A 17 1.44 1.70 10.46
C THR A 17 1.72 2.18 11.89
N TYR A 18 2.77 1.65 12.53
CA TYR A 18 3.00 1.91 13.95
C TYR A 18 4.39 2.46 14.19
N LYS A 19 4.46 3.51 15.01
CA LYS A 19 5.71 4.08 15.45
C LYS A 19 6.40 3.16 16.46
N ARG A 20 7.63 3.51 16.80
CA ARG A 20 8.44 2.74 17.75
C ARG A 20 7.75 2.58 19.11
N ASP A 21 7.02 3.60 19.55
CA ASP A 21 6.28 3.56 20.80
C ASP A 21 4.91 2.86 20.70
N GLY A 22 4.57 2.32 19.53
CA GLY A 22 3.31 1.63 19.30
C GLY A 22 2.16 2.51 18.85
N SER A 23 2.35 3.83 18.77
CA SER A 23 1.25 4.71 18.36
C SER A 23 0.98 4.60 16.85
N PRO A 24 -0.31 4.67 16.43
CA PRO A 24 -0.67 4.49 15.03
C PRO A 24 -0.47 5.75 14.20
N VAL A 25 -0.13 5.55 12.92
CA VAL A 25 -0.10 6.61 11.92
C VAL A 25 -0.85 6.10 10.69
N ALA A 26 -1.93 6.78 10.32
CA ALA A 26 -2.76 6.39 9.19
C ALA A 26 -2.50 7.31 8.01
N THR A 27 -2.34 6.70 6.82
CA THR A 27 -2.16 7.45 5.58
C THR A 27 -2.91 6.74 4.44
N PRO A 28 -3.43 7.49 3.46
CA PRO A 28 -4.05 6.86 2.30
C PRO A 28 -2.99 6.31 1.35
N VAL A 29 -3.24 5.13 0.81
CA VAL A 29 -2.40 4.52 -0.22
C VAL A 29 -3.29 3.93 -1.32
N SER A 30 -2.78 3.96 -2.55
CA SER A 30 -3.44 3.28 -3.65
C SER A 30 -3.18 1.78 -3.55
N ILE A 31 -4.21 0.98 -3.80
CA ILE A 31 -4.15 -0.47 -3.69
C ILE A 31 -4.60 -1.10 -5.00
N ALA A 32 -4.04 -2.26 -5.34
CA ALA A 32 -4.47 -3.04 -6.50
C ALA A 32 -4.37 -4.52 -6.17
N PHE A 33 -5.27 -5.30 -6.76
CA PHE A 33 -5.26 -6.77 -6.67
C PHE A 33 -4.72 -7.34 -7.97
N ASP A 34 -4.16 -8.55 -7.91
CA ASP A 34 -3.61 -9.24 -9.07
C ASP A 34 -4.65 -10.03 -9.88
N GLY A 35 -5.92 -9.86 -9.56
CA GLY A 35 -7.01 -10.65 -10.14
C GLY A 35 -7.46 -11.77 -9.23
N GLY A 36 -6.68 -12.10 -8.19
CA GLY A 36 -7.00 -13.06 -7.14
C GLY A 36 -7.14 -12.37 -5.80
N ASP A 37 -6.56 -12.97 -4.76
CA ASP A 37 -6.67 -12.46 -3.39
C ASP A 37 -5.45 -11.67 -2.94
N ARG A 38 -4.44 -11.52 -3.79
CA ARG A 38 -3.23 -10.79 -3.45
C ARG A 38 -3.44 -9.30 -3.71
N ALA A 39 -3.19 -8.48 -2.69
CA ALA A 39 -3.30 -7.03 -2.77
C ALA A 39 -1.92 -6.40 -2.65
N PHE A 40 -1.69 -5.34 -3.40
CA PHE A 40 -0.39 -4.67 -3.45
C PHE A 40 -0.55 -3.18 -3.22
N PHE A 41 0.45 -2.58 -2.59
CA PHE A 41 0.62 -1.14 -2.54
C PHE A 41 2.10 -0.80 -2.68
N ARG A 42 2.40 0.47 -2.80
CA ARG A 42 3.78 0.93 -2.92
C ARG A 42 4.01 2.20 -2.12
N THR A 43 5.28 2.44 -1.80
CA THR A 43 5.73 3.68 -1.20
C THR A 43 7.18 3.92 -1.62
N TYR A 44 7.73 5.06 -1.22
CA TYR A 44 9.13 5.36 -1.49
C TYR A 44 10.01 4.95 -0.32
N ASP A 45 11.25 4.56 -0.60
CA ASP A 45 12.17 4.08 0.42
C ASP A 45 12.51 5.15 1.47
N GLN A 46 12.38 6.44 1.12
CA GLN A 46 12.61 7.56 2.03
C GLN A 46 11.38 7.94 2.86
N ALA A 47 10.23 7.35 2.59
CA ALA A 47 9.00 7.67 3.32
C ALA A 47 9.06 7.13 4.75
N TRP A 48 8.47 7.87 5.68
CA TRP A 48 8.36 7.42 7.08
C TRP A 48 7.63 6.09 7.18
N LYS A 49 6.62 5.89 6.33
CA LYS A 49 5.87 4.65 6.23
C LYS A 49 6.79 3.45 5.98
N ALA A 50 7.72 3.57 5.04
CA ALA A 50 8.68 2.51 4.75
C ALA A 50 9.57 2.20 5.94
N ARG A 51 10.00 3.21 6.67
CA ARG A 51 10.81 3.03 7.87
C ARG A 51 10.04 2.30 8.97
N ARG A 52 8.77 2.68 9.16
CA ARG A 52 7.92 2.01 10.15
C ARG A 52 7.68 0.55 9.79
N LEU A 53 7.48 0.25 8.50
CA LEU A 53 7.23 -1.12 8.03
C LEU A 53 8.46 -2.02 8.16
N ARG A 54 9.67 -1.48 8.00
CA ARG A 54 10.88 -2.27 8.23
C ARG A 54 10.96 -2.79 9.66
N ARG A 55 10.53 -1.98 10.61
CA ARG A 55 10.57 -2.34 12.02
C ARG A 55 9.38 -3.18 12.45
N ASN A 56 8.19 -2.88 11.90
CA ASN A 56 6.96 -3.55 12.27
C ASN A 56 6.06 -3.71 11.04
N PRO A 57 5.96 -4.93 10.48
CA PRO A 57 5.13 -5.17 9.29
C PRO A 57 3.63 -5.26 9.58
N GLN A 58 3.22 -5.20 10.84
CA GLN A 58 1.81 -5.26 11.21
C GLN A 58 1.11 -3.96 10.82
N VAL A 59 -0.06 -4.07 10.18
CA VAL A 59 -0.83 -2.92 9.71
C VAL A 59 -2.32 -3.15 9.94
N GLN A 60 -3.07 -2.06 9.83
CA GLN A 60 -4.53 -2.10 9.69
C GLN A 60 -4.85 -1.47 8.34
N VAL A 61 -5.82 -2.01 7.62
CA VAL A 61 -6.28 -1.44 6.35
C VAL A 61 -7.79 -1.26 6.38
N ALA A 62 -8.24 -0.10 5.95
CA ALA A 62 -9.67 0.22 5.85
C ALA A 62 -9.96 0.82 4.49
N PRO A 63 -11.11 0.50 3.86
CA PRO A 63 -11.45 1.15 2.60
C PRO A 63 -11.62 2.64 2.84
N SER A 64 -11.16 3.46 1.91
CA SER A 64 -11.24 4.90 2.06
C SER A 64 -11.43 5.61 0.73
N THR A 65 -11.80 6.88 0.80
CA THR A 65 -11.77 7.76 -0.36
C THR A 65 -10.33 8.17 -0.65
N LEU A 66 -10.12 8.77 -1.81
CA LEU A 66 -8.81 9.27 -2.23
C LEU A 66 -8.25 10.27 -1.22
N LEU A 67 -9.11 11.03 -0.54
CA LEU A 67 -8.69 12.03 0.45
C LEU A 67 -8.52 11.44 1.85
N GLY A 68 -8.70 10.14 1.99
CA GLY A 68 -8.44 9.47 3.26
C GLY A 68 -9.64 9.29 4.18
N LYS A 69 -10.86 9.57 3.70
CA LYS A 69 -12.06 9.35 4.51
C LYS A 69 -12.39 7.86 4.53
N VAL A 70 -12.39 7.27 5.72
CA VAL A 70 -12.67 5.84 5.90
C VAL A 70 -14.14 5.56 5.59
N THR A 71 -14.39 4.52 4.78
CA THR A 71 -15.74 4.16 4.32
C THR A 71 -16.17 2.77 4.76
N GLY A 72 -15.36 2.07 5.55
CA GLY A 72 -15.67 0.74 6.03
C GLY A 72 -14.77 0.31 7.15
N PRO A 73 -14.94 -0.92 7.66
CA PRO A 73 -14.17 -1.39 8.82
C PRO A 73 -12.70 -1.61 8.49
N ALA A 74 -11.84 -1.39 9.47
CA ALA A 74 -10.43 -1.73 9.38
C ALA A 74 -10.22 -3.21 9.61
N ILE A 75 -9.32 -3.80 8.86
CA ILE A 75 -8.95 -5.21 9.02
C ILE A 75 -7.45 -5.31 9.29
N PRO A 76 -7.03 -6.26 10.15
CA PRO A 76 -5.60 -6.47 10.40
C PRO A 76 -4.94 -7.17 9.22
N ALA A 77 -3.71 -6.78 8.93
CA ALA A 77 -2.93 -7.37 7.84
C ALA A 77 -1.44 -7.27 8.14
N ARG A 78 -0.62 -7.86 7.28
CA ARG A 78 0.83 -7.70 7.30
C ARG A 78 1.28 -7.18 5.97
N ALA A 79 2.23 -6.24 5.98
CA ALA A 79 2.83 -5.70 4.77
C ALA A 79 4.17 -6.40 4.54
N ILE A 80 4.28 -7.13 3.43
CA ILE A 80 5.48 -7.90 3.08
C ILE A 80 6.18 -7.20 1.93
N LEU A 81 7.43 -6.82 2.14
CA LEU A 81 8.24 -6.19 1.08
C LEU A 81 8.53 -7.22 -0.01
N LEU A 82 8.27 -6.83 -1.25
CA LEU A 82 8.48 -7.68 -2.41
C LEU A 82 9.76 -7.27 -3.15
N GLU A 83 10.39 -8.24 -3.80
CA GLU A 83 11.61 -8.02 -4.58
C GLU A 83 11.53 -8.82 -5.88
N GLY A 84 12.34 -8.43 -6.87
CA GLY A 84 12.49 -9.17 -8.13
C GLY A 84 11.17 -9.28 -8.89
N GLU A 85 10.86 -10.49 -9.33
CA GLU A 85 9.64 -10.76 -10.12
C GLU A 85 8.35 -10.42 -9.39
N GLN A 86 8.31 -10.64 -8.08
CA GLN A 86 7.13 -10.33 -7.28
C GLN A 86 6.89 -8.82 -7.21
N ALA A 87 7.95 -8.04 -7.09
CA ALA A 87 7.82 -6.58 -7.14
C ALA A 87 7.35 -6.09 -8.51
N ARG A 88 7.82 -6.71 -9.59
CA ARG A 88 7.38 -6.37 -10.95
C ARG A 88 5.90 -6.72 -11.15
N LEU A 89 5.46 -7.85 -10.62
CA LEU A 89 4.04 -8.23 -10.66
C LEU A 89 3.17 -7.18 -9.97
N ALA A 90 3.59 -6.75 -8.78
CA ALA A 90 2.88 -5.71 -8.02
C ALA A 90 2.86 -4.39 -8.80
N ALA A 91 3.99 -4.01 -9.39
CA ALA A 91 4.08 -2.78 -10.18
C ALA A 91 3.10 -2.80 -11.35
N ARG A 92 2.99 -3.93 -12.05
CA ARG A 92 2.05 -4.06 -13.16
C ARG A 92 0.59 -4.00 -12.71
N ALA A 93 0.27 -4.63 -11.59
CA ALA A 93 -1.09 -4.59 -11.04
C ALA A 93 -1.50 -3.16 -10.67
N LEU A 94 -0.60 -2.44 -10.00
CA LEU A 94 -0.85 -1.06 -9.63
C LEU A 94 -0.95 -0.15 -10.86
N ALA A 95 -0.12 -0.36 -11.87
CA ALA A 95 -0.16 0.41 -13.10
C ALA A 95 -1.49 0.23 -13.83
N ARG A 96 -2.01 -1.01 -13.90
CA ARG A 96 -3.29 -1.27 -14.55
C ARG A 96 -4.46 -0.61 -13.82
N ARG A 97 -4.43 -0.65 -12.48
CA ARG A 97 -5.53 -0.13 -11.66
C ARG A 97 -5.54 1.40 -11.60
N HIS A 98 -4.34 2.02 -11.64
CA HIS A 98 -4.16 3.45 -11.39
C HIS A 98 -3.41 4.13 -12.54
N ARG A 99 -3.85 3.90 -13.76
CA ARG A 99 -3.15 4.37 -14.97
C ARG A 99 -2.84 5.87 -14.96
N LEU A 100 -3.82 6.69 -14.59
CA LEU A 100 -3.63 8.15 -14.58
C LEU A 100 -2.61 8.57 -13.55
N LEU A 101 -2.67 8.00 -12.35
CA LEU A 101 -1.71 8.30 -11.31
C LEU A 101 -0.31 7.84 -11.68
N GLN A 102 -0.19 6.66 -12.28
CA GLN A 102 1.09 6.15 -12.74
C GLN A 102 1.70 7.04 -13.83
N ALA A 103 0.89 7.49 -14.79
CA ALA A 103 1.37 8.28 -15.90
C ALA A 103 1.84 9.67 -15.47
N VAL A 104 1.24 10.25 -14.43
CA VAL A 104 1.52 11.64 -14.01
C VAL A 104 2.46 11.69 -12.82
N LEU A 105 2.15 10.96 -11.76
CA LEU A 105 2.84 11.13 -10.47
C LEU A 105 4.19 10.43 -10.44
N VAL A 106 4.32 9.24 -11.02
CA VAL A 106 5.57 8.48 -10.96
C VAL A 106 6.69 9.15 -11.76
N PRO A 107 6.48 9.54 -13.03
CA PRO A 107 7.53 10.26 -13.75
C PRO A 107 7.93 11.58 -13.07
N LEU A 108 6.96 12.32 -12.53
CA LEU A 108 7.24 13.57 -11.84
C LEU A 108 8.07 13.34 -10.59
N ALA A 109 7.75 12.33 -9.79
CA ALA A 109 8.49 11.99 -8.58
C ALA A 109 9.92 11.60 -8.91
N HIS A 110 10.14 10.82 -9.97
CA HIS A 110 11.48 10.43 -10.39
C HIS A 110 12.32 11.61 -10.88
N ARG A 111 11.69 12.60 -11.49
CA ARG A 111 12.39 13.79 -11.98
C ARG A 111 12.83 14.71 -10.83
N VAL A 112 12.04 14.77 -9.77
CA VAL A 112 12.30 15.68 -8.64
C VAL A 112 13.19 15.05 -7.59
N ARG A 113 13.04 13.74 -7.35
CA ARG A 113 13.77 13.03 -6.31
C ARG A 113 14.19 11.64 -6.80
N HIS A 114 15.37 11.22 -6.47
CA HIS A 114 15.87 9.88 -6.82
C HIS A 114 15.41 8.85 -5.79
N TYR A 115 14.09 8.77 -5.58
CA TYR A 115 13.51 7.79 -4.66
C TYR A 115 13.40 6.43 -5.33
N ARG A 116 13.76 5.41 -4.58
CA ARG A 116 13.50 4.04 -4.97
C ARG A 116 12.08 3.68 -4.55
N THR A 117 11.31 3.11 -5.47
CA THR A 117 9.95 2.65 -5.19
C THR A 117 10.01 1.26 -4.57
N LEU A 118 9.31 1.08 -3.45
CA LEU A 118 9.17 -0.21 -2.77
C LEU A 118 7.75 -0.72 -2.95
N HIS A 119 7.64 -2.00 -3.27
CA HIS A 119 6.35 -2.67 -3.48
C HIS A 119 6.10 -3.67 -2.37
N TYR A 120 4.86 -3.72 -1.89
CA TYR A 120 4.46 -4.56 -0.76
C TYR A 120 3.24 -5.37 -1.13
N GLU A 121 3.15 -6.57 -0.56
CA GLU A 121 1.93 -7.37 -0.56
C GLU A 121 1.26 -7.25 0.80
N LEU A 122 -0.07 -7.06 0.80
CA LEU A 122 -0.87 -7.10 2.02
C LEU A 122 -1.36 -8.53 2.21
N ARG A 123 -1.02 -9.13 3.35
CA ARG A 123 -1.51 -10.46 3.73
C ARG A 123 -2.42 -10.34 4.94
N PRO A 124 -3.63 -10.94 4.89
CA PRO A 124 -4.52 -10.92 6.06
C PRO A 124 -3.90 -11.63 7.25
N ARG A 125 -4.21 -11.14 8.43
CA ARG A 125 -3.78 -11.79 9.68
C ARG A 125 -4.88 -12.62 10.28
#